data_cbb5c568266f98addca03e4b7c701fe6
#
_entry.id   cbb5c568266f98addca03e4b7c701fe6
#
_cell.length_a   1.000
_cell.length_b   1.000
_cell.length_c   1.000
_cell.angle_alpha   90.00
_cell.angle_beta   90.00
_cell.angle_gamma   90.00
#
_symmetry.space_group_name_H-M   'P 1'
#
loop_
_entity.id
_entity.type
_entity.pdbx_description
1 polymer ?
#
loop_
_entity_poly.entity_id
_entity_poly.type
_entity_poly.pdbx_seq_one_letter_code
_entity_poly.pdbx_strand_id
1 'polypeptide(L)'
;MKQIYFNQNKPPKFSKVTKAATFGLTKTFPKLSARLAMKVFCNPHSRRQYEFRTHIQPINIKLATELGAANLYYFSQAENTKTVFLSHGWADSTNRFTALINELLEKGFNVYSIDHIGHGYSHGNTSHLYAYMQGLTAAFEYFTAQKITINRVVTHSMGGVALLNLEQKYLDNKKIVMISAPAQIFEAMFAKVRQVGISELMLENMLDKVSQQWGIKWQNLHPDHSKDKISENMLFIHDKNDSVADFEAIKLLTDNTPATLVATENGHVRILKSQYVYDKITAFMD
;
A
#
# COMPACT_ATOMS: atom_id res chain seq x y z
N MET A 1 15.45 -5.58 -14.55
CA MET A 1 15.20 -4.22 -15.08
C MET A 1 15.17 -3.26 -13.90
N LYS A 2 16.03 -2.22 -13.89
CA LYS A 2 16.01 -1.18 -12.87
C LYS A 2 14.65 -0.49 -12.91
N GLN A 3 14.04 -0.25 -11.73
CA GLN A 3 12.82 0.55 -11.62
C GLN A 3 13.07 1.94 -12.25
N ILE A 4 12.66 2.10 -13.47
CA ILE A 4 12.91 3.32 -14.29
C ILE A 4 12.16 4.53 -13.70
N TYR A 5 11.19 4.29 -12.80
CA TYR A 5 10.26 5.32 -12.32
C TYR A 5 10.70 6.09 -11.08
N PHE A 6 11.70 5.64 -10.33
CA PHE A 6 11.99 6.21 -9.00
C PHE A 6 13.36 6.88 -8.83
N ASN A 7 14.22 6.96 -9.86
CA ASN A 7 15.61 7.41 -9.65
C ASN A 7 16.17 8.36 -10.72
N GLN A 8 15.36 9.20 -11.38
CA GLN A 8 15.91 10.20 -12.30
C GLN A 8 15.61 11.61 -11.83
N ASN A 9 16.63 12.30 -11.30
CA ASN A 9 16.59 13.72 -10.92
C ASN A 9 16.56 14.68 -12.11
N LYS A 10 16.62 14.19 -13.36
CA LYS A 10 16.56 15.01 -14.59
C LYS A 10 15.44 14.50 -15.50
N PRO A 11 14.64 15.41 -16.07
CA PRO A 11 13.63 15.02 -17.05
C PRO A 11 14.30 14.41 -18.29
N PRO A 12 13.65 13.42 -18.94
CA PRO A 12 14.16 12.82 -20.19
C PRO A 12 14.35 13.89 -21.28
N LYS A 13 15.34 13.70 -22.17
CA LYS A 13 15.66 14.64 -23.28
C LYS A 13 14.44 15.06 -24.11
N PHE A 14 13.43 14.20 -24.24
CA PHE A 14 12.19 14.44 -25.00
C PHE A 14 10.98 14.77 -24.14
N SER A 15 11.15 15.16 -22.89
CA SER A 15 10.04 15.39 -21.96
C SER A 15 8.98 16.39 -22.45
N LYS A 16 9.41 17.47 -23.14
CA LYS A 16 8.48 18.47 -23.71
C LYS A 16 7.61 17.87 -24.84
N VAL A 17 8.21 17.07 -25.73
CA VAL A 17 7.49 16.40 -26.82
C VAL A 17 6.52 15.35 -26.27
N THR A 18 6.98 14.55 -25.33
CA THR A 18 6.12 13.55 -24.65
C THR A 18 4.95 14.22 -23.94
N LYS A 19 5.18 15.35 -23.26
CA LYS A 19 4.13 16.13 -22.61
C LYS A 19 3.09 16.65 -23.59
N ALA A 20 3.53 17.23 -24.71
CA ALA A 20 2.62 17.74 -25.75
C ALA A 20 1.83 16.59 -26.40
N ALA A 21 2.50 15.46 -26.73
CA ALA A 21 1.85 14.29 -27.33
C ALA A 21 0.82 13.67 -26.40
N THR A 22 1.14 13.46 -25.11
CA THR A 22 0.22 12.90 -24.12
C THR A 22 -0.94 13.85 -23.78
N PHE A 23 -0.70 15.15 -23.78
CA PHE A 23 -1.75 16.17 -23.68
C PHE A 23 -2.71 16.12 -24.86
N GLY A 24 -2.18 16.18 -26.08
CA GLY A 24 -2.98 16.12 -27.34
C GLY A 24 -3.79 14.83 -27.41
N LEU A 25 -3.16 13.68 -27.11
CA LEU A 25 -3.83 12.38 -27.05
C LEU A 25 -5.02 12.40 -26.07
N THR A 26 -4.82 12.99 -24.89
CA THR A 26 -5.89 13.03 -23.87
C THR A 26 -7.05 13.92 -24.28
N LYS A 27 -6.76 15.06 -24.91
CA LYS A 27 -7.78 15.97 -25.41
C LYS A 27 -8.61 15.40 -26.57
N THR A 28 -7.94 14.69 -27.51
CA THR A 28 -8.60 14.16 -28.72
C THR A 28 -9.20 12.77 -28.52
N PHE A 29 -8.54 11.91 -27.73
CA PHE A 29 -8.92 10.51 -27.53
C PHE A 29 -8.88 10.10 -26.04
N PRO A 30 -9.74 10.68 -25.18
CA PRO A 30 -9.66 10.49 -23.73
C PRO A 30 -9.80 9.03 -23.30
N LYS A 31 -10.64 8.24 -23.97
CA LYS A 31 -10.79 6.80 -23.66
C LYS A 31 -9.52 5.99 -23.95
N LEU A 32 -8.84 6.31 -25.06
CA LEU A 32 -7.57 5.66 -25.43
C LEU A 32 -6.46 6.09 -24.48
N SER A 33 -6.38 7.38 -24.18
CA SER A 33 -5.46 7.97 -23.21
C SER A 33 -5.56 7.27 -21.86
N ALA A 34 -6.78 7.15 -21.31
CA ALA A 34 -7.00 6.48 -20.03
C ALA A 34 -6.56 5.00 -20.06
N ARG A 35 -6.83 4.26 -21.15
CA ARG A 35 -6.38 2.87 -21.30
C ARG A 35 -4.85 2.75 -21.31
N LEU A 36 -4.16 3.65 -22.00
CA LEU A 36 -2.70 3.69 -22.01
C LEU A 36 -2.12 4.07 -20.64
N ALA A 37 -2.71 5.07 -20.00
CA ALA A 37 -2.34 5.49 -18.65
C ALA A 37 -2.49 4.34 -17.64
N MET A 38 -3.59 3.58 -17.70
CA MET A 38 -3.78 2.38 -16.87
C MET A 38 -2.65 1.35 -17.07
N LYS A 39 -2.24 1.10 -18.30
CA LYS A 39 -1.11 0.17 -18.59
C LYS A 39 0.21 0.67 -18.03
N VAL A 40 0.44 1.99 -18.01
CA VAL A 40 1.69 2.61 -17.57
C VAL A 40 1.72 2.77 -16.06
N PHE A 41 0.66 3.32 -15.46
CA PHE A 41 0.65 3.72 -14.04
C PHE A 41 0.12 2.64 -13.10
N CYS A 42 -0.77 1.77 -13.61
CA CYS A 42 -1.39 0.73 -12.78
C CYS A 42 -0.71 -0.65 -12.90
N ASN A 43 0.39 -0.76 -13.66
CA ASN A 43 1.19 -1.97 -13.68
C ASN A 43 2.35 -1.83 -12.67
N PRO A 44 2.40 -2.63 -11.61
CA PRO A 44 3.48 -2.56 -10.62
C PRO A 44 4.85 -3.02 -11.16
N HIS A 45 4.93 -3.63 -12.36
CA HIS A 45 6.16 -4.08 -13.05
C HIS A 45 7.10 -4.96 -12.20
N SER A 46 6.66 -5.42 -11.05
CA SER A 46 7.48 -6.14 -10.07
C SER A 46 6.95 -7.52 -9.73
N ARG A 47 5.96 -8.00 -10.51
CA ARG A 47 5.42 -9.34 -10.29
C ARG A 47 6.53 -10.37 -10.54
N ARG A 48 7.07 -10.90 -9.44
CA ARG A 48 8.11 -11.95 -9.46
C ARG A 48 7.56 -13.14 -8.73
N GLN A 49 7.86 -14.32 -9.26
CA GLN A 49 7.73 -15.54 -8.50
C GLN A 49 8.73 -15.46 -7.35
N TYR A 50 8.33 -15.88 -6.17
CA TYR A 50 9.17 -15.93 -4.98
C TYR A 50 8.83 -17.17 -4.17
N GLU A 51 9.79 -17.64 -3.40
CA GLU A 51 9.60 -18.67 -2.39
C GLU A 51 9.61 -18.04 -1.03
N PHE A 52 8.73 -18.50 -0.15
CA PHE A 52 8.74 -18.04 1.23
C PHE A 52 9.98 -18.58 1.94
N ARG A 53 10.81 -17.66 2.43
CA ARG A 53 11.98 -17.96 3.29
C ARG A 53 11.63 -17.72 4.76
N THR A 54 10.39 -18.05 5.11
CA THR A 54 9.89 -18.02 6.46
C THR A 54 10.16 -19.35 7.16
N HIS A 55 10.29 -19.33 8.49
CA HIS A 55 10.49 -20.54 9.28
C HIS A 55 9.36 -21.56 9.12
N ILE A 56 8.17 -21.07 8.78
CA ILE A 56 6.95 -21.87 8.55
C ILE A 56 6.42 -21.57 7.16
N GLN A 57 6.05 -22.60 6.42
CA GLN A 57 5.38 -22.42 5.13
C GLN A 57 3.91 -22.04 5.35
N PRO A 58 3.39 -21.06 4.61
CA PRO A 58 2.02 -20.60 4.81
C PRO A 58 0.99 -21.51 4.17
N ILE A 59 -0.22 -21.47 4.75
CA ILE A 59 -1.42 -21.92 4.06
C ILE A 59 -1.87 -20.79 3.13
N ASN A 60 -2.12 -21.09 1.86
CA ASN A 60 -2.62 -20.14 0.89
C ASN A 60 -4.15 -20.19 0.81
N ILE A 61 -4.78 -19.03 1.01
CA ILE A 61 -6.23 -18.82 0.97
C ILE A 61 -6.52 -17.88 -0.20
N LYS A 62 -7.45 -18.22 -1.06
CA LYS A 62 -7.86 -17.35 -2.17
C LYS A 62 -9.11 -16.56 -1.78
N LEU A 63 -8.99 -15.25 -1.81
CA LEU A 63 -10.08 -14.31 -1.57
C LEU A 63 -10.66 -13.85 -2.91
N ALA A 64 -11.97 -14.00 -3.09
CA ALA A 64 -12.65 -13.47 -4.26
C ALA A 64 -12.81 -11.94 -4.15
N THR A 65 -12.48 -11.22 -5.21
CA THR A 65 -12.77 -9.79 -5.38
C THR A 65 -13.36 -9.56 -6.76
N GLU A 66 -13.94 -8.39 -7.02
CA GLU A 66 -14.45 -8.03 -8.35
C GLU A 66 -13.34 -7.99 -9.42
N LEU A 67 -12.08 -7.81 -9.00
CA LEU A 67 -10.91 -7.76 -9.87
C LEU A 67 -10.21 -9.11 -10.04
N GLY A 68 -10.73 -10.17 -9.44
CA GLY A 68 -10.15 -11.51 -9.44
C GLY A 68 -9.72 -11.98 -8.05
N ALA A 69 -8.95 -13.06 -7.97
CA ALA A 69 -8.56 -13.65 -6.69
C ALA A 69 -7.32 -12.96 -6.10
N ALA A 70 -7.40 -12.48 -4.88
CA ALA A 70 -6.25 -12.11 -4.05
C ALA A 70 -5.77 -13.32 -3.24
N ASN A 71 -4.46 -13.46 -3.00
CA ASN A 71 -3.92 -14.50 -2.15
C ASN A 71 -3.70 -13.96 -0.74
N LEU A 72 -4.28 -14.63 0.23
CA LEU A 72 -4.05 -14.43 1.66
C LEU A 72 -3.25 -15.61 2.18
N TYR A 73 -2.13 -15.34 2.82
CA TYR A 73 -1.24 -16.34 3.39
C TYR A 73 -1.39 -16.37 4.90
N TYR A 74 -1.50 -17.56 5.46
CA TYR A 74 -1.57 -17.78 6.88
C TYR A 74 -0.37 -18.57 7.38
N PHE A 75 0.43 -17.94 8.23
CA PHE A 75 1.58 -18.50 8.94
C PHE A 75 1.17 -18.74 10.39
N SER A 76 1.23 -19.97 10.86
CA SER A 76 0.75 -20.34 12.20
C SER A 76 1.68 -21.30 12.90
N GLN A 77 1.85 -21.07 14.19
CA GLN A 77 2.34 -22.05 15.13
C GLN A 77 1.22 -22.46 16.09
N ALA A 78 1.13 -23.74 16.42
CA ALA A 78 -0.01 -24.30 17.15
C ALA A 78 -0.29 -23.64 18.51
N GLU A 79 0.74 -23.11 19.16
CA GLU A 79 0.65 -22.49 20.50
C GLU A 79 0.35 -20.98 20.47
N ASN A 80 0.38 -20.35 19.29
CA ASN A 80 0.19 -18.91 19.16
C ASN A 80 -1.30 -18.56 19.23
N THR A 81 -1.67 -17.60 20.07
CA THR A 81 -3.05 -17.15 20.25
C THR A 81 -3.31 -15.75 19.71
N LYS A 82 -2.26 -14.92 19.62
CA LYS A 82 -2.35 -13.55 19.09
C LYS A 82 -2.25 -13.59 17.56
N THR A 83 -3.05 -12.80 16.87
CA THR A 83 -3.05 -12.76 15.40
C THR A 83 -2.81 -11.35 14.90
N VAL A 84 -1.97 -11.22 13.85
CA VAL A 84 -1.69 -9.96 13.15
C VAL A 84 -1.91 -10.11 11.66
N PHE A 85 -2.44 -9.05 11.03
CA PHE A 85 -2.66 -8.98 9.58
C PHE A 85 -1.70 -7.98 8.95
N LEU A 86 -1.00 -8.39 7.87
CA LEU A 86 -0.01 -7.59 7.15
C LEU A 86 -0.50 -7.22 5.75
N SER A 87 -0.27 -5.96 5.33
CA SER A 87 -0.60 -5.44 4.00
C SER A 87 0.58 -4.68 3.41
N HIS A 88 1.11 -5.16 2.28
CA HIS A 88 2.29 -4.61 1.61
C HIS A 88 2.00 -3.34 0.81
N GLY A 89 3.07 -2.65 0.37
CA GLY A 89 3.03 -1.47 -0.49
C GLY A 89 3.03 -1.78 -1.99
N TRP A 90 3.02 -0.70 -2.80
CA TRP A 90 3.10 -0.78 -4.26
C TRP A 90 4.35 -1.51 -4.74
N ALA A 91 4.20 -2.31 -5.78
CA ALA A 91 5.27 -3.06 -6.42
C ALA A 91 5.97 -4.07 -5.48
N ASP A 92 5.28 -4.54 -4.45
CA ASP A 92 5.77 -5.48 -3.46
C ASP A 92 4.86 -6.72 -3.30
N SER A 93 5.05 -7.51 -2.27
CA SER A 93 4.27 -8.71 -1.96
C SER A 93 4.50 -9.11 -0.51
N THR A 94 3.80 -10.12 -0.03
CA THR A 94 4.02 -10.75 1.28
C THR A 94 5.49 -11.11 1.54
N ASN A 95 6.24 -11.49 0.51
CA ASN A 95 7.67 -11.82 0.64
C ASN A 95 8.52 -10.66 1.19
N ARG A 96 8.07 -9.41 1.06
CA ARG A 96 8.75 -8.25 1.65
C ARG A 96 8.79 -8.33 3.18
N PHE A 97 7.80 -8.93 3.77
CA PHE A 97 7.67 -9.06 5.23
C PHE A 97 8.35 -10.31 5.80
N THR A 98 9.10 -11.08 5.00
CA THR A 98 9.69 -12.36 5.47
C THR A 98 10.38 -12.25 6.84
N ALA A 99 11.22 -11.24 7.04
CA ALA A 99 11.92 -11.06 8.32
C ALA A 99 10.95 -10.65 9.45
N LEU A 100 10.01 -9.76 9.17
CA LEU A 100 8.98 -9.36 10.14
C LEU A 100 8.03 -10.53 10.47
N ILE A 101 7.68 -11.37 9.50
CA ILE A 101 6.86 -12.57 9.74
C ILE A 101 7.58 -13.52 10.70
N ASN A 102 8.88 -13.79 10.47
CA ASN A 102 9.66 -14.64 11.36
C ASN A 102 9.73 -14.06 12.78
N GLU A 103 10.02 -12.76 12.91
CA GLU A 103 10.05 -12.07 14.20
C GLU A 103 8.70 -12.17 14.94
N LEU A 104 7.59 -11.95 14.23
CA LEU A 104 6.26 -12.04 14.82
C LEU A 104 5.91 -13.46 15.26
N LEU A 105 6.28 -14.48 14.47
CA LEU A 105 6.11 -15.88 14.83
C LEU A 105 6.89 -16.23 16.11
N GLU A 106 8.15 -15.78 16.22
CA GLU A 106 9.00 -15.97 17.42
C GLU A 106 8.45 -15.26 18.66
N LYS A 107 7.70 -14.16 18.46
CA LYS A 107 7.00 -13.41 19.54
C LYS A 107 5.60 -13.97 19.86
N GLY A 108 5.24 -15.13 19.32
CA GLY A 108 3.98 -15.80 19.64
C GLY A 108 2.77 -15.27 18.85
N PHE A 109 2.97 -14.64 17.69
CA PHE A 109 1.88 -14.23 16.82
C PHE A 109 1.64 -15.26 15.70
N ASN A 110 0.38 -15.50 15.36
CA ASN A 110 0.00 -16.01 14.06
C ASN A 110 -0.08 -14.84 13.08
N VAL A 111 0.31 -15.04 11.83
CA VAL A 111 0.41 -13.96 10.84
C VAL A 111 -0.44 -14.26 9.62
N TYR A 112 -1.35 -13.35 9.30
CA TYR A 112 -1.95 -13.28 7.97
C TYR A 112 -1.23 -12.21 7.15
N SER A 113 -1.02 -12.46 5.86
CA SER A 113 -0.44 -11.47 4.95
C SER A 113 -1.08 -11.59 3.56
N ILE A 114 -1.47 -10.47 2.97
CA ILE A 114 -2.13 -10.45 1.67
C ILE A 114 -1.16 -10.05 0.56
N ASP A 115 -1.22 -10.77 -0.59
CA ASP A 115 -0.77 -10.24 -1.86
C ASP A 115 -1.96 -9.54 -2.53
N HIS A 116 -1.85 -8.24 -2.77
CA HIS A 116 -2.92 -7.48 -3.44
C HIS A 116 -3.05 -7.83 -4.92
N ILE A 117 -4.22 -7.59 -5.51
CA ILE A 117 -4.47 -7.75 -6.94
C ILE A 117 -3.36 -7.09 -7.77
N GLY A 118 -2.87 -7.80 -8.78
CA GLY A 118 -1.74 -7.36 -9.63
C GLY A 118 -0.35 -7.59 -9.02
N HIS A 119 -0.25 -8.04 -7.77
CA HIS A 119 1.00 -8.27 -7.04
C HIS A 119 1.20 -9.74 -6.67
N GLY A 120 2.45 -10.12 -6.41
CA GLY A 120 2.82 -11.45 -5.99
C GLY A 120 2.16 -12.55 -6.83
N TYR A 121 1.49 -13.49 -6.17
CA TYR A 121 0.75 -14.58 -6.83
C TYR A 121 -0.75 -14.28 -7.02
N SER A 122 -1.24 -13.09 -6.67
CA SER A 122 -2.63 -12.70 -6.88
C SER A 122 -2.96 -12.48 -8.36
N HIS A 123 -4.25 -12.47 -8.69
CA HIS A 123 -4.73 -12.34 -10.07
C HIS A 123 -4.29 -11.02 -10.72
N GLY A 124 -4.12 -11.06 -12.05
CA GLY A 124 -3.89 -9.87 -12.88
C GLY A 124 -2.46 -9.33 -12.81
N ASN A 125 -2.23 -8.24 -13.52
CA ASN A 125 -0.97 -7.52 -13.63
C ASN A 125 -1.15 -6.00 -13.51
N THR A 126 -2.34 -5.56 -13.14
CA THR A 126 -2.68 -4.16 -12.89
C THR A 126 -3.28 -4.01 -11.50
N SER A 127 -2.97 -2.91 -10.86
CA SER A 127 -3.45 -2.56 -9.53
C SER A 127 -3.65 -1.04 -9.41
N HIS A 128 -4.37 -0.62 -8.41
CA HIS A 128 -4.61 0.76 -8.03
C HIS A 128 -5.14 0.81 -6.60
N LEU A 129 -5.30 2.00 -6.01
CA LEU A 129 -5.70 2.13 -4.61
C LEU A 129 -7.01 1.37 -4.30
N TYR A 130 -8.01 1.41 -5.19
CA TYR A 130 -9.24 0.64 -5.00
C TYR A 130 -9.03 -0.87 -5.02
N ALA A 131 -8.07 -1.37 -5.81
CA ALA A 131 -7.75 -2.80 -5.80
C ALA A 131 -7.16 -3.23 -4.45
N TYR A 132 -6.38 -2.36 -3.81
CA TYR A 132 -5.91 -2.57 -2.44
C TYR A 132 -7.06 -2.55 -1.44
N MET A 133 -7.94 -1.55 -1.54
CA MET A 133 -9.12 -1.44 -0.68
C MET A 133 -10.00 -2.70 -0.78
N GLN A 134 -10.30 -3.18 -1.99
CA GLN A 134 -11.05 -4.43 -2.20
C GLN A 134 -10.36 -5.64 -1.60
N GLY A 135 -9.03 -5.76 -1.78
CA GLY A 135 -8.28 -6.86 -1.17
C GLY A 135 -8.35 -6.86 0.35
N LEU A 136 -8.21 -5.67 0.97
CA LEU A 136 -8.34 -5.52 2.42
C LEU A 136 -9.78 -5.83 2.89
N THR A 137 -10.79 -5.30 2.21
CA THR A 137 -12.20 -5.57 2.53
C THR A 137 -12.47 -7.08 2.47
N ALA A 138 -12.08 -7.75 1.38
CA ALA A 138 -12.27 -9.19 1.24
C ALA A 138 -11.54 -9.99 2.34
N ALA A 139 -10.36 -9.54 2.79
CA ALA A 139 -9.66 -10.17 3.90
C ALA A 139 -10.42 -9.99 5.22
N PHE A 140 -10.91 -8.80 5.54
CA PHE A 140 -11.68 -8.57 6.77
C PHE A 140 -13.03 -9.31 6.75
N GLU A 141 -13.70 -9.37 5.61
CA GLU A 141 -14.93 -10.17 5.45
C GLU A 141 -14.67 -11.67 5.63
N TYR A 142 -13.57 -12.18 5.08
CA TYR A 142 -13.12 -13.55 5.32
C TYR A 142 -12.89 -13.81 6.80
N PHE A 143 -12.17 -12.94 7.51
CA PHE A 143 -11.93 -13.09 8.95
C PHE A 143 -13.23 -13.13 9.73
N THR A 144 -14.17 -12.25 9.39
CA THR A 144 -15.50 -12.22 10.02
C THR A 144 -16.28 -13.53 9.77
N ALA A 145 -16.31 -14.00 8.53
CA ALA A 145 -17.01 -15.23 8.14
C ALA A 145 -16.41 -16.47 8.82
N GLN A 146 -15.09 -16.51 9.01
CA GLN A 146 -14.38 -17.59 9.69
C GLN A 146 -14.31 -17.42 11.21
N LYS A 147 -14.93 -16.37 11.78
CA LYS A 147 -14.87 -16.02 13.22
C LYS A 147 -13.43 -15.84 13.72
N ILE A 148 -12.53 -15.34 12.88
CA ILE A 148 -11.13 -15.05 13.21
C ILE A 148 -11.06 -13.62 13.74
N THR A 149 -10.57 -13.45 14.96
CA THR A 149 -10.38 -12.13 15.55
C THR A 149 -9.06 -11.52 15.09
N ILE A 150 -9.14 -10.44 14.29
CA ILE A 150 -8.01 -9.60 13.90
C ILE A 150 -8.12 -8.26 14.62
N ASN A 151 -7.31 -8.06 15.62
CA ASN A 151 -7.21 -6.80 16.38
C ASN A 151 -5.84 -6.13 16.25
N ARG A 152 -4.99 -6.62 15.35
CA ARG A 152 -3.65 -6.08 15.05
C ARG A 152 -3.42 -6.06 13.55
N VAL A 153 -3.02 -4.90 13.03
CA VAL A 153 -2.78 -4.71 11.59
C VAL A 153 -1.46 -3.97 11.40
N VAL A 154 -0.60 -4.44 10.52
CA VAL A 154 0.59 -3.72 10.07
C VAL A 154 0.51 -3.49 8.57
N THR A 155 0.71 -2.26 8.16
CA THR A 155 0.69 -1.88 6.75
C THR A 155 2.00 -1.22 6.34
N HIS A 156 2.34 -1.34 5.07
CA HIS A 156 3.45 -0.60 4.48
C HIS A 156 2.97 0.23 3.30
N SER A 157 3.39 1.50 3.23
CA SER A 157 3.21 2.37 2.07
C SER A 157 1.74 2.42 1.58
N MET A 158 1.46 2.08 0.34
CA MET A 158 0.12 2.02 -0.28
C MET A 158 -0.89 1.21 0.54
N GLY A 159 -0.45 0.15 1.23
CA GLY A 159 -1.32 -0.64 2.11
C GLY A 159 -1.91 0.18 3.26
N GLY A 160 -1.15 1.13 3.81
CA GLY A 160 -1.62 2.04 4.85
C GLY A 160 -2.65 3.05 4.33
N VAL A 161 -2.40 3.63 3.15
CA VAL A 161 -3.35 4.53 2.50
C VAL A 161 -4.67 3.81 2.20
N ALA A 162 -4.60 2.58 1.70
CA ALA A 162 -5.79 1.78 1.43
C ALA A 162 -6.59 1.48 2.69
N LEU A 163 -5.90 1.13 3.79
CA LEU A 163 -6.54 0.84 5.08
C LEU A 163 -7.28 2.06 5.64
N LEU A 164 -6.66 3.26 5.62
CA LEU A 164 -7.29 4.51 6.07
C LEU A 164 -8.55 4.86 5.27
N ASN A 165 -8.64 4.41 4.02
CA ASN A 165 -9.78 4.66 3.15
C ASN A 165 -10.91 3.64 3.28
N LEU A 166 -10.76 2.62 4.15
CA LEU A 166 -11.87 1.70 4.44
C LEU A 166 -12.91 2.33 5.36
N GLU A 167 -14.07 1.68 5.47
CA GLU A 167 -15.08 2.04 6.46
C GLU A 167 -14.51 1.91 7.88
N GLN A 168 -14.99 2.76 8.79
CA GLN A 168 -14.53 2.84 10.18
C GLN A 168 -14.58 1.48 10.89
N LYS A 169 -15.60 0.66 10.64
CA LYS A 169 -15.73 -0.69 11.23
C LYS A 169 -14.52 -1.61 11.06
N TYR A 170 -13.71 -1.37 9.98
CA TYR A 170 -12.50 -2.16 9.72
C TYR A 170 -11.28 -1.66 10.50
N LEU A 171 -11.37 -0.44 11.08
CA LEU A 171 -10.32 0.16 11.90
C LEU A 171 -10.63 0.02 13.40
N ASP A 172 -11.91 -0.04 13.76
CA ASP A 172 -12.35 -0.07 15.14
C ASP A 172 -11.76 -1.24 15.93
N ASN A 173 -11.40 -0.97 17.19
CA ASN A 173 -10.86 -1.94 18.15
C ASN A 173 -9.58 -2.67 17.65
N LYS A 174 -8.79 -2.00 16.82
CA LYS A 174 -7.53 -2.54 16.29
C LYS A 174 -6.35 -1.65 16.66
N LYS A 175 -5.23 -2.30 17.05
CA LYS A 175 -3.91 -1.68 17.06
C LYS A 175 -3.37 -1.71 15.63
N ILE A 176 -3.11 -0.53 15.05
CA ILE A 176 -2.72 -0.37 13.65
C ILE A 176 -1.34 0.26 13.58
N VAL A 177 -0.41 -0.40 12.90
CA VAL A 177 0.91 0.16 12.58
C VAL A 177 0.97 0.49 11.10
N MET A 178 1.31 1.75 10.80
CA MET A 178 1.50 2.25 9.44
C MET A 178 2.96 2.61 9.21
N ILE A 179 3.64 1.83 8.36
CA ILE A 179 5.05 2.02 8.04
C ILE A 179 5.15 2.75 6.70
N SER A 180 5.81 3.91 6.66
CA SER A 180 6.06 4.71 5.44
C SER A 180 4.81 4.95 4.59
N ALA A 181 3.63 5.14 5.20
CA ALA A 181 2.40 5.44 4.49
C ALA A 181 2.46 6.87 3.91
N PRO A 182 2.30 7.08 2.59
CA PRO A 182 2.39 8.42 2.00
C PRO A 182 1.14 9.25 2.30
N ALA A 183 1.30 10.36 3.03
CA ALA A 183 0.22 11.31 3.27
C ALA A 183 -0.16 12.10 2.01
N GLN A 184 0.80 12.36 1.11
CA GLN A 184 0.62 13.11 -0.15
C GLN A 184 0.77 12.19 -1.37
N ILE A 185 -0.01 11.11 -1.42
CA ILE A 185 0.13 10.10 -2.48
C ILE A 185 -0.18 10.66 -3.88
N PHE A 186 -1.21 11.48 -4.03
CA PHE A 186 -1.62 12.01 -5.33
C PHE A 186 -0.65 13.10 -5.80
N GLU A 187 -0.21 13.98 -4.91
CA GLU A 187 0.81 15.00 -5.18
C GLU A 187 2.11 14.36 -5.67
N ALA A 188 2.55 13.29 -5.03
CA ALA A 188 3.71 12.52 -5.44
C ALA A 188 3.52 11.89 -6.84
N MET A 189 2.33 11.38 -7.15
CA MET A 189 2.00 10.87 -8.49
C MET A 189 2.05 11.99 -9.54
N PHE A 190 1.44 13.15 -9.29
CA PHE A 190 1.46 14.30 -10.19
C PHE A 190 2.89 14.86 -10.36
N ALA A 191 3.67 14.96 -9.28
CA ALA A 191 5.07 15.34 -9.36
C ALA A 191 5.88 14.38 -10.23
N LYS A 192 5.61 13.08 -10.10
CA LYS A 192 6.31 12.04 -10.88
C LYS A 192 5.99 12.12 -12.37
N VAL A 193 4.74 12.29 -12.77
CA VAL A 193 4.39 12.42 -14.20
C VAL A 193 4.98 13.69 -14.81
N ARG A 194 5.03 14.81 -14.07
CA ARG A 194 5.75 16.02 -14.49
C ARG A 194 7.24 15.73 -14.72
N GLN A 195 7.89 15.05 -13.79
CA GLN A 195 9.31 14.72 -13.85
C GLN A 195 9.66 13.86 -15.07
N VAL A 196 8.82 12.88 -15.43
CA VAL A 196 9.05 12.01 -16.59
C VAL A 196 8.52 12.60 -17.91
N GLY A 197 7.92 13.79 -17.86
CA GLY A 197 7.43 14.49 -19.04
C GLY A 197 6.11 13.94 -19.58
N ILE A 198 5.26 13.35 -18.75
CA ILE A 198 3.90 12.97 -19.13
C ILE A 198 2.96 14.11 -18.73
N SER A 199 1.88 14.34 -19.49
CA SER A 199 0.87 15.34 -19.16
C SER A 199 0.09 14.93 -17.90
N GLU A 200 -0.05 15.86 -16.96
CA GLU A 200 -0.90 15.66 -15.77
C GLU A 200 -2.35 15.35 -16.14
N LEU A 201 -2.84 15.94 -17.23
CA LEU A 201 -4.19 15.66 -17.76
C LEU A 201 -4.37 14.17 -18.09
N MET A 202 -3.31 13.47 -18.53
CA MET A 202 -3.38 12.03 -18.80
C MET A 202 -3.55 11.21 -17.50
N LEU A 203 -2.85 11.59 -16.44
CA LEU A 203 -3.00 10.98 -15.12
C LEU A 203 -4.38 11.25 -14.53
N GLU A 204 -4.80 12.51 -14.55
CA GLU A 204 -6.13 12.95 -14.08
C GLU A 204 -7.27 12.20 -14.78
N ASN A 205 -7.24 12.14 -16.11
CA ASN A 205 -8.21 11.40 -16.91
C ASN A 205 -8.26 9.89 -16.56
N MET A 206 -7.13 9.29 -16.20
CA MET A 206 -7.08 7.91 -15.72
C MET A 206 -7.71 7.78 -14.33
N LEU A 207 -7.35 8.68 -13.39
CA LEU A 207 -7.89 8.69 -12.03
C LEU A 207 -9.41 8.90 -12.05
N ASP A 208 -9.91 9.82 -12.88
CA ASP A 208 -11.34 10.07 -13.06
C ASP A 208 -12.07 8.84 -13.63
N LYS A 209 -11.43 8.14 -14.57
CA LYS A 209 -12.04 6.91 -15.12
C LYS A 209 -12.11 5.80 -14.07
N VAL A 210 -11.09 5.63 -13.25
CA VAL A 210 -11.12 4.69 -12.12
C VAL A 210 -12.20 5.12 -11.12
N SER A 211 -12.28 6.40 -10.79
CA SER A 211 -13.31 6.97 -9.90
C SER A 211 -14.74 6.70 -10.40
N GLN A 212 -14.98 6.87 -11.69
CA GLN A 212 -16.29 6.56 -12.31
C GLN A 212 -16.63 5.08 -12.22
N GLN A 213 -15.65 4.21 -12.40
CA GLN A 213 -15.86 2.77 -12.31
C GLN A 213 -16.23 2.31 -10.89
N TRP A 214 -15.69 2.96 -9.87
CA TRP A 214 -15.86 2.56 -8.45
C TRP A 214 -16.81 3.47 -7.66
N GLY A 215 -17.34 4.50 -8.28
CA GLY A 215 -18.32 5.40 -7.65
C GLY A 215 -17.75 6.32 -6.57
N ILE A 216 -16.41 6.38 -6.40
CA ILE A 216 -15.76 7.25 -5.42
C ILE A 216 -14.74 8.15 -6.14
N LYS A 217 -14.80 9.45 -5.90
CA LYS A 217 -13.83 10.40 -6.46
C LYS A 217 -12.45 10.16 -5.85
N TRP A 218 -11.40 10.09 -6.67
CA TRP A 218 -10.03 9.88 -6.21
C TRP A 218 -9.56 10.95 -5.22
N GLN A 219 -10.05 12.20 -5.36
CA GLN A 219 -9.75 13.30 -4.44
C GLN A 219 -10.18 12.95 -3.01
N ASN A 220 -11.32 12.26 -2.85
CA ASN A 220 -11.84 11.86 -1.54
C ASN A 220 -11.01 10.75 -0.88
N LEU A 221 -10.08 10.14 -1.61
CA LEU A 221 -9.17 9.11 -1.09
C LEU A 221 -7.84 9.70 -0.57
N HIS A 222 -7.72 11.03 -0.57
CA HIS A 222 -6.56 11.69 0.03
C HIS A 222 -6.54 11.42 1.55
N PRO A 223 -5.39 11.03 2.14
CA PRO A 223 -5.29 10.70 3.57
C PRO A 223 -5.82 11.77 4.52
N ASP A 224 -5.77 13.06 4.16
CA ASP A 224 -6.33 14.16 4.95
C ASP A 224 -7.84 14.02 5.19
N HIS A 225 -8.58 13.40 4.28
CA HIS A 225 -10.01 13.13 4.45
C HIS A 225 -10.31 12.00 5.43
N SER A 226 -9.28 11.29 5.89
CA SER A 226 -9.38 10.22 6.88
C SER A 226 -8.70 10.60 8.22
N LYS A 227 -8.39 11.88 8.42
CA LYS A 227 -7.69 12.36 9.62
C LYS A 227 -8.50 12.11 10.90
N ASP A 228 -9.80 12.21 10.82
CA ASP A 228 -10.76 11.92 11.89
C ASP A 228 -10.77 10.45 12.34
N LYS A 229 -10.29 9.55 11.50
CA LYS A 229 -10.14 8.12 11.81
C LYS A 229 -8.84 7.79 12.57
N ILE A 230 -7.91 8.73 12.63
CA ILE A 230 -6.60 8.52 13.27
C ILE A 230 -6.78 8.60 14.79
N SER A 231 -6.48 7.49 15.47
CA SER A 231 -6.71 7.32 16.91
C SER A 231 -5.42 6.99 17.66
N GLU A 232 -5.50 6.99 19.00
CA GLU A 232 -4.42 6.55 19.89
C GLU A 232 -3.98 5.09 19.65
N ASN A 233 -4.83 4.28 19.03
CA ASN A 233 -4.52 2.90 18.63
C ASN A 233 -3.78 2.81 17.29
N MET A 234 -3.22 3.92 16.81
CA MET A 234 -2.42 3.98 15.59
C MET A 234 -0.99 4.43 15.87
N LEU A 235 -0.04 3.64 15.36
CA LEU A 235 1.39 3.94 15.38
C LEU A 235 1.86 4.17 13.94
N PHE A 236 2.36 5.36 13.67
CA PHE A 236 3.04 5.68 12.42
C PHE A 236 4.56 5.52 12.63
N ILE A 237 5.21 4.75 11.76
CA ILE A 237 6.67 4.62 11.74
C ILE A 237 7.15 5.11 10.38
N HIS A 238 7.91 6.20 10.37
CA HIS A 238 8.28 6.85 9.13
C HIS A 238 9.74 7.31 9.14
N ASP A 239 10.37 7.24 7.98
CA ASP A 239 11.78 7.58 7.83
C ASP A 239 11.96 9.04 7.43
N LYS A 240 12.85 9.78 8.13
CA LYS A 240 13.15 11.17 7.83
C LYS A 240 13.75 11.39 6.45
N ASN A 241 14.44 10.36 5.91
CA ASN A 241 15.09 10.39 4.61
C ASN A 241 14.30 9.58 3.55
N ASP A 242 12.99 9.39 3.76
CA ASP A 242 12.14 8.69 2.82
C ASP A 242 11.98 9.52 1.53
N SER A 243 12.54 9.02 0.43
CA SER A 243 12.49 9.70 -0.88
C SER A 243 11.20 9.44 -1.68
N VAL A 244 10.30 8.61 -1.14
CA VAL A 244 9.05 8.19 -1.80
C VAL A 244 7.84 8.78 -1.09
N ALA A 245 7.87 8.76 0.24
CA ALA A 245 6.81 9.27 1.10
C ALA A 245 7.43 10.31 2.05
N ASP A 246 7.07 11.57 1.87
CA ASP A 246 7.67 12.68 2.59
C ASP A 246 7.36 12.62 4.10
N PHE A 247 8.41 12.74 4.92
CA PHE A 247 8.30 12.70 6.38
C PHE A 247 7.51 13.90 6.93
N GLU A 248 7.73 15.10 6.39
CA GLU A 248 7.03 16.29 6.88
C GLU A 248 5.52 16.20 6.57
N ALA A 249 5.15 15.57 5.45
CA ALA A 249 3.75 15.35 5.11
C ALA A 249 3.06 14.40 6.09
N ILE A 250 3.71 13.29 6.50
CA ILE A 250 3.11 12.37 7.50
C ILE A 250 3.08 13.01 8.88
N LYS A 251 4.09 13.80 9.24
CA LYS A 251 4.10 14.57 10.47
C LYS A 251 2.91 15.54 10.54
N LEU A 252 2.67 16.29 9.46
CA LEU A 252 1.53 17.20 9.36
C LEU A 252 0.17 16.45 9.42
N LEU A 253 0.08 15.28 8.80
CA LEU A 253 -1.12 14.44 8.87
C LEU A 253 -1.40 13.99 10.30
N THR A 254 -0.36 13.59 11.05
CA THR A 254 -0.48 13.09 12.42
C THR A 254 -0.53 14.21 13.47
N ASP A 255 -0.09 15.41 13.13
CA ASP A 255 -0.17 16.57 14.03
C ASP A 255 -1.61 16.83 14.47
N ASN A 256 -1.80 17.06 15.76
CA ASN A 256 -3.11 17.23 16.40
C ASN A 256 -4.04 16.00 16.29
N THR A 257 -3.49 14.82 16.10
CA THR A 257 -4.19 13.54 16.28
C THR A 257 -3.65 12.81 17.52
N PRO A 258 -4.39 11.86 18.10
CA PRO A 258 -3.92 11.09 19.24
C PRO A 258 -2.92 9.97 18.88
N ALA A 259 -2.58 9.79 17.60
CA ALA A 259 -1.66 8.76 17.15
C ALA A 259 -0.21 9.06 17.53
N THR A 260 0.60 8.02 17.63
CA THR A 260 2.04 8.13 17.87
C THR A 260 2.80 8.12 16.54
N LEU A 261 3.74 9.06 16.34
CA LEU A 261 4.68 9.05 15.22
C LEU A 261 6.10 8.72 15.71
N VAL A 262 6.69 7.67 15.16
CA VAL A 262 8.09 7.27 15.39
C VAL A 262 8.92 7.55 14.14
N ALA A 263 9.97 8.35 14.28
CA ALA A 263 10.90 8.67 13.21
C ALA A 263 12.06 7.68 13.15
N THR A 264 12.50 7.33 11.92
CA THR A 264 13.67 6.50 11.65
C THR A 264 14.60 7.15 10.62
N GLU A 265 15.76 6.51 10.33
CA GLU A 265 16.75 7.00 9.36
C GLU A 265 17.23 5.86 8.43
N ASN A 266 16.34 4.99 7.97
CA ASN A 266 16.64 3.81 7.16
C ASN A 266 16.23 3.92 5.68
N GLY A 267 15.30 4.82 5.34
CA GLY A 267 14.68 4.98 4.02
C GLY A 267 13.50 4.02 3.77
N HIS A 268 12.67 4.34 2.77
CA HIS A 268 11.33 3.79 2.49
C HIS A 268 11.18 2.27 2.57
N VAL A 269 12.17 1.51 2.08
CA VAL A 269 12.10 0.04 2.02
C VAL A 269 12.97 -0.62 3.09
N ARG A 270 14.12 -0.01 3.42
CA ARG A 270 15.04 -0.59 4.42
C ARG A 270 14.47 -0.55 5.83
N ILE A 271 13.54 0.36 6.10
CA ILE A 271 12.78 0.44 7.35
C ILE A 271 12.15 -0.91 7.72
N LEU A 272 11.72 -1.71 6.72
CA LEU A 272 11.15 -3.06 6.91
C LEU A 272 12.18 -4.14 7.26
N LYS A 273 13.46 -3.81 7.45
CA LYS A 273 14.54 -4.71 7.87
C LYS A 273 15.19 -4.26 9.17
N SER A 274 14.61 -3.30 9.85
CA SER A 274 15.17 -2.70 11.06
C SER A 274 14.65 -3.41 12.30
N GLN A 275 15.56 -3.96 13.12
CA GLN A 275 15.20 -4.57 14.41
C GLN A 275 14.49 -3.54 15.31
N TYR A 276 14.98 -2.30 15.35
CA TYR A 276 14.32 -1.22 16.09
C TYR A 276 12.84 -1.05 15.70
N VAL A 277 12.53 -1.17 14.39
CA VAL A 277 11.15 -1.09 13.91
C VAL A 277 10.34 -2.30 14.37
N TYR A 278 10.91 -3.51 14.34
CA TYR A 278 10.25 -4.71 14.83
C TYR A 278 9.94 -4.62 16.33
N ASP A 279 10.88 -4.10 17.12
CA ASP A 279 10.70 -3.89 18.56
C ASP A 279 9.57 -2.88 18.83
N LYS A 280 9.48 -1.80 18.03
CA LYS A 280 8.37 -0.84 18.13
C LYS A 280 7.02 -1.44 17.76
N ILE A 281 6.98 -2.27 16.70
CA ILE A 281 5.77 -2.97 16.27
C ILE A 281 5.30 -3.92 17.36
N THR A 282 6.19 -4.80 17.85
CA THR A 282 5.83 -5.81 18.86
C THR A 282 5.41 -5.18 20.18
N ALA A 283 6.14 -4.18 20.67
CA ALA A 283 5.81 -3.46 21.89
C ALA A 283 4.44 -2.74 21.81
N PHE A 284 4.10 -2.18 20.64
CA PHE A 284 2.81 -1.54 20.42
C PHE A 284 1.67 -2.56 20.34
N MET A 285 1.94 -3.74 19.80
CA MET A 285 0.93 -4.78 19.55
C MET A 285 0.67 -5.68 20.77
N ASP A 286 1.56 -5.75 21.74
CA ASP A 286 1.34 -6.43 23.00
C ASP A 286 0.32 -5.69 23.87
#